data_2ab6851afd2324da11eb980507af390d
#
_entry.id   2ab6851afd2324da11eb980507af390d
#
_cell.length_a   1.000
_cell.length_b   1.000
_cell.length_c   1.000
_cell.angle_alpha   90.00
_cell.angle_beta   90.00
_cell.angle_gamma   90.00
#
_symmetry.space_group_name_H-M   'P 1'
#
loop_
_entity.id
_entity.type
_entity.pdbx_description
1 polymer ?
#
loop_
_entity_poly.entity_id
_entity_poly.type
_entity_poly.pdbx_seq_one_letter_code
_entity_poly.pdbx_strand_id
1 'polypeptide(L)'
;MGEMIEGAAAGVPFVAVPPVDPGAPAALVAGWHLMDAPAGERAMAEAVPMAGLQAWRVYFGLPLSGARLPEGGYDEVFRRASEDAVLNVFQPVTEQAAGEFPAALAELRDRLPGATGPLGVFGGSAGALVALEVLARGDAEITAAAVASPVVQLAPVIAANERRFGVTYSWTERSRAVAARYDYVDRAAELTAPLLLVAGADDDIAVREPAEALRAKLGTELVTVDGMAHEFPPGTPGAAGVDTAFSEWFARRLRA
;
A
#
# COMPACT_ATOMS: atom_id res chain seq x y z
N MET A 1 2.33 21.68 9.65
CA MET A 1 2.69 20.25 9.51
C MET A 1 3.80 20.00 10.52
N GLY A 2 3.65 19.04 11.45
CA GLY A 2 4.73 18.68 12.38
C GLY A 2 5.96 18.20 11.63
N GLU A 3 7.13 18.27 12.28
CA GLU A 3 8.39 17.78 11.70
C GLU A 3 8.29 16.28 11.42
N MET A 4 8.63 15.86 10.21
CA MET A 4 8.67 14.44 9.84
C MET A 4 9.84 13.75 10.54
N ILE A 5 9.61 12.59 11.09
CA ILE A 5 10.63 11.73 11.71
C ILE A 5 11.03 10.66 10.71
N GLU A 6 12.32 10.59 10.39
CA GLU A 6 12.89 9.55 9.54
C GLU A 6 13.69 8.56 10.37
N GLY A 7 13.68 7.29 9.97
CA GLY A 7 14.43 6.25 10.67
C GLY A 7 14.20 4.86 10.11
N ALA A 8 14.58 3.88 10.90
CA ALA A 8 14.25 2.47 10.64
C ALA A 8 13.61 1.87 11.88
N ALA A 9 12.65 0.97 11.68
CA ALA A 9 12.02 0.15 12.72
C ALA A 9 12.18 -1.31 12.33
N ALA A 10 12.78 -2.12 13.20
CA ALA A 10 13.21 -3.49 12.90
C ALA A 10 13.96 -3.62 11.56
N GLY A 11 14.77 -2.61 11.22
CA GLY A 11 15.52 -2.56 9.96
C GLY A 11 14.73 -2.04 8.74
N VAL A 12 13.42 -1.78 8.87
CA VAL A 12 12.58 -1.24 7.79
C VAL A 12 12.63 0.29 7.80
N PRO A 13 13.08 0.95 6.71
CA PRO A 13 13.04 2.41 6.62
C PRO A 13 11.61 2.93 6.72
N PHE A 14 11.45 4.07 7.38
CA PHE A 14 10.16 4.74 7.47
C PHE A 14 10.28 6.25 7.54
N VAL A 15 9.19 6.92 7.17
CA VAL A 15 8.88 8.31 7.51
C VAL A 15 7.65 8.30 8.41
N ALA A 16 7.68 9.02 9.54
CA ALA A 16 6.53 9.17 10.42
C ALA A 16 6.13 10.64 10.55
N VAL A 17 4.84 10.90 10.53
CA VAL A 17 4.24 12.23 10.72
C VAL A 17 3.42 12.20 12.00
N PRO A 18 3.64 13.14 12.94
CA PRO A 18 2.98 13.14 14.24
C PRO A 18 1.48 13.44 14.15
N PRO A 19 0.67 13.03 15.14
CA PRO A 19 -0.75 13.36 15.25
C PRO A 19 -0.96 14.87 15.39
N VAL A 20 -2.23 15.31 15.23
CA VAL A 20 -2.60 16.73 15.41
C VAL A 20 -2.25 17.23 16.80
N ASP A 21 -2.53 16.43 17.83
CA ASP A 21 -2.10 16.68 19.21
C ASP A 21 -1.12 15.58 19.66
N PRO A 22 0.20 15.86 19.66
CA PRO A 22 1.20 14.88 20.08
C PRO A 22 1.14 14.56 21.59
N GLY A 23 0.44 15.35 22.39
CA GLY A 23 0.27 15.14 23.83
C GLY A 23 -0.88 14.22 24.21
N ALA A 24 -1.75 13.88 23.27
CA ALA A 24 -2.89 13.00 23.47
C ALA A 24 -2.63 11.57 22.92
N PRO A 25 -3.36 10.55 23.43
CA PRO A 25 -3.36 9.22 22.81
C PRO A 25 -3.71 9.30 21.33
N ALA A 26 -2.99 8.56 20.51
CA ALA A 26 -3.15 8.59 19.07
C ALA A 26 -3.29 7.18 18.50
N ALA A 27 -4.09 7.05 17.44
CA ALA A 27 -4.09 5.88 16.57
C ALA A 27 -2.74 5.78 15.83
N LEU A 28 -2.49 4.64 15.20
CA LEU A 28 -1.36 4.45 14.29
C LEU A 28 -1.92 4.05 12.92
N VAL A 29 -1.53 4.77 11.87
CA VAL A 29 -1.87 4.46 10.48
C VAL A 29 -0.56 4.21 9.76
N ALA A 30 -0.34 2.97 9.32
CA ALA A 30 0.91 2.52 8.73
C ALA A 30 0.69 1.96 7.33
N GLY A 31 1.59 2.23 6.39
CA GLY A 31 1.40 1.73 5.04
C GLY A 31 2.60 1.89 4.13
N TRP A 32 2.40 1.53 2.87
CA TRP A 32 3.45 1.41 1.86
C TRP A 32 3.13 2.21 0.60
N HIS A 33 4.17 2.79 0.03
CA HIS A 33 4.13 3.56 -1.21
C HIS A 33 3.97 2.67 -2.45
N LEU A 34 3.87 3.28 -3.63
CA LEU A 34 3.90 2.61 -4.92
C LEU A 34 5.34 2.28 -5.34
N MET A 35 5.50 1.41 -6.33
CA MET A 35 6.78 1.29 -7.05
C MET A 35 6.93 2.40 -8.11
N ASP A 36 5.81 2.89 -8.67
CA ASP A 36 5.69 4.12 -9.45
C ASP A 36 5.48 5.34 -8.52
N ALA A 37 5.23 6.53 -9.05
CA ALA A 37 5.02 7.73 -8.25
C ALA A 37 3.68 7.73 -7.47
N PRO A 38 3.72 7.99 -6.14
CA PRO A 38 4.86 8.36 -5.30
C PRO A 38 5.74 7.17 -4.90
N ALA A 39 6.98 7.15 -5.37
CA ALA A 39 7.94 6.07 -5.16
C ALA A 39 8.88 6.37 -3.98
N GLY A 40 8.51 5.93 -2.80
CA GLY A 40 9.29 6.12 -1.58
C GLY A 40 8.48 6.69 -0.42
N GLU A 41 9.01 6.53 0.76
CA GLU A 41 8.36 6.85 2.04
C GLU A 41 8.01 8.33 2.15
N ARG A 42 8.98 9.19 1.83
CA ARG A 42 8.81 10.66 1.88
C ARG A 42 7.82 11.14 0.81
N ALA A 43 7.96 10.66 -0.42
CA ALA A 43 7.07 11.05 -1.51
C ALA A 43 5.62 10.63 -1.22
N MET A 44 5.41 9.45 -0.59
CA MET A 44 4.08 9.01 -0.17
C MET A 44 3.54 9.88 0.97
N ALA A 45 4.38 10.28 1.94
CA ALA A 45 3.99 11.19 3.02
C ALA A 45 3.62 12.59 2.52
N GLU A 46 4.25 13.04 1.44
CA GLU A 46 3.94 14.32 0.78
C GLU A 46 2.67 14.22 -0.09
N ALA A 47 2.44 13.07 -0.74
CA ALA A 47 1.26 12.86 -1.58
C ALA A 47 -0.02 12.66 -0.76
N VAL A 48 0.07 11.90 0.34
CA VAL A 48 -1.06 11.50 1.18
C VAL A 48 -0.73 11.78 2.65
N PRO A 49 -0.63 13.07 3.05
CA PRO A 49 -0.19 13.45 4.39
C PRO A 49 -1.20 13.13 5.50
N MET A 50 -2.49 12.98 5.19
CA MET A 50 -3.57 12.75 6.15
C MET A 50 -3.47 13.70 7.38
N ALA A 51 -3.20 14.98 7.11
CA ALA A 51 -2.72 15.95 8.10
C ALA A 51 -3.70 16.25 9.24
N GLY A 52 -4.99 15.99 9.04
CA GLY A 52 -6.06 16.22 10.03
C GLY A 52 -6.29 15.08 11.03
N LEU A 53 -5.53 13.97 10.95
CA LEU A 53 -5.78 12.81 11.79
C LEU A 53 -5.11 12.91 13.16
N GLN A 54 -5.82 12.49 14.20
CA GLN A 54 -5.27 12.19 15.52
C GLN A 54 -4.61 10.79 15.49
N ALA A 55 -3.63 10.63 14.61
CA ALA A 55 -2.90 9.40 14.40
C ALA A 55 -1.45 9.66 14.02
N TRP A 56 -0.54 8.83 14.44
CA TRP A 56 0.76 8.69 13.81
C TRP A 56 0.57 8.10 12.41
N ARG A 57 1.09 8.76 11.39
CA ARG A 57 1.08 8.28 10.00
C ARG A 57 2.49 7.82 9.67
N VAL A 58 2.64 6.52 9.43
CA VAL A 58 3.92 5.87 9.17
C VAL A 58 3.93 5.34 7.73
N TYR A 59 4.92 5.75 6.97
CA TYR A 59 5.11 5.39 5.57
C TYR A 59 6.36 4.53 5.49
N PHE A 60 6.19 3.24 5.23
CA PHE A 60 7.28 2.27 5.13
C PHE A 60 7.87 2.19 3.73
N GLY A 61 9.19 1.95 3.67
CA GLY A 61 9.88 1.63 2.43
C GLY A 61 9.55 0.23 1.92
N LEU A 62 9.15 0.15 0.65
CA LEU A 62 8.97 -1.12 -0.03
C LEU A 62 10.32 -1.76 -0.38
N PRO A 63 10.47 -3.09 -0.24
CA PRO A 63 11.59 -3.79 -0.85
C PRO A 63 11.69 -3.51 -2.35
N LEU A 64 12.90 -3.46 -2.89
CA LEU A 64 13.23 -3.17 -4.28
C LEU A 64 12.79 -1.77 -4.76
N SER A 65 12.49 -0.83 -3.86
CA SER A 65 12.05 0.51 -4.21
C SER A 65 12.53 1.56 -3.20
N GLY A 66 12.52 2.83 -3.57
CA GLY A 66 12.87 3.94 -2.68
C GLY A 66 14.24 3.76 -2.01
N ALA A 67 14.29 3.87 -0.69
CA ALA A 67 15.51 3.67 0.10
C ALA A 67 16.02 2.20 0.10
N ARG A 68 15.26 1.27 -0.46
CA ARG A 68 15.58 -0.17 -0.47
C ARG A 68 15.87 -0.71 -1.88
N LEU A 69 16.21 0.18 -2.81
CA LEU A 69 16.68 -0.22 -4.14
C LEU A 69 17.90 -1.14 -4.02
N PRO A 70 17.99 -2.21 -4.83
CA PRO A 70 19.18 -3.06 -4.86
C PRO A 70 20.38 -2.34 -5.44
N GLU A 71 21.56 -2.90 -5.27
CA GLU A 71 22.74 -2.50 -6.05
C GLU A 71 22.40 -2.61 -7.55
N GLY A 72 22.67 -1.55 -8.33
CA GLY A 72 22.22 -1.42 -9.72
C GLY A 72 20.89 -0.66 -9.88
N GLY A 73 20.22 -0.29 -8.78
CA GLY A 73 19.05 0.60 -8.82
C GLY A 73 17.86 0.01 -9.60
N TYR A 74 17.13 0.88 -10.30
CA TYR A 74 15.99 0.48 -11.11
C TYR A 74 16.34 -0.44 -12.28
N ASP A 75 17.55 -0.36 -12.84
CA ASP A 75 17.99 -1.26 -13.93
C ASP A 75 17.99 -2.72 -13.45
N GLU A 76 18.42 -2.96 -12.22
CA GLU A 76 18.37 -4.30 -11.61
C GLU A 76 16.93 -4.75 -11.35
N VAL A 77 16.04 -3.86 -10.93
CA VAL A 77 14.61 -4.17 -10.75
C VAL A 77 13.98 -4.53 -12.09
N PHE A 78 14.24 -3.76 -13.14
CA PHE A 78 13.76 -4.07 -14.51
C PHE A 78 14.32 -5.37 -15.05
N ARG A 79 15.60 -5.67 -14.79
CA ARG A 79 16.19 -6.96 -15.16
C ARG A 79 15.46 -8.12 -14.49
N ARG A 80 15.20 -8.03 -13.19
CA ARG A 80 14.43 -9.03 -12.42
C ARG A 80 13.01 -9.18 -12.96
N ALA A 81 12.33 -8.07 -13.22
CA ALA A 81 10.99 -8.08 -13.79
C ALA A 81 10.94 -8.70 -15.18
N SER A 82 11.95 -8.47 -16.01
CA SER A 82 12.05 -9.07 -17.36
C SER A 82 12.29 -10.58 -17.34
N GLU A 83 12.95 -11.10 -16.32
CA GLU A 83 13.15 -12.53 -16.11
C GLU A 83 11.86 -13.19 -15.60
N ASP A 84 11.27 -12.67 -14.53
CA ASP A 84 10.00 -13.11 -13.97
C ASP A 84 9.44 -12.04 -13.02
N ALA A 85 8.51 -11.22 -13.49
CA ALA A 85 7.94 -10.16 -12.68
C ALA A 85 7.20 -10.67 -11.44
N VAL A 86 6.52 -11.81 -11.55
CA VAL A 86 5.76 -12.40 -10.43
C VAL A 86 6.71 -12.93 -9.36
N LEU A 87 7.69 -13.75 -9.74
CA LEU A 87 8.56 -14.46 -8.79
C LEU A 87 9.72 -13.61 -8.29
N ASN A 88 10.20 -12.65 -9.11
CA ASN A 88 11.40 -11.87 -8.79
C ASN A 88 11.10 -10.45 -8.30
N VAL A 89 9.84 -9.97 -8.43
CA VAL A 89 9.43 -8.63 -7.98
C VAL A 89 8.22 -8.70 -7.07
N PHE A 90 7.03 -9.06 -7.56
CA PHE A 90 5.80 -8.99 -6.75
C PHE A 90 5.83 -9.91 -5.53
N GLN A 91 6.22 -11.17 -5.70
CA GLN A 91 6.30 -12.11 -4.59
C GLN A 91 7.29 -11.64 -3.51
N PRO A 92 8.59 -11.37 -3.79
CA PRO A 92 9.52 -10.98 -2.74
C PRO A 92 9.18 -9.65 -2.09
N VAL A 93 8.67 -8.66 -2.85
CA VAL A 93 8.23 -7.39 -2.27
C VAL A 93 7.10 -7.61 -1.26
N THR A 94 6.08 -8.38 -1.64
CA THR A 94 4.92 -8.61 -0.79
C THR A 94 5.25 -9.47 0.42
N GLU A 95 5.96 -10.59 0.23
CA GLU A 95 6.31 -11.50 1.33
C GLU A 95 7.22 -10.86 2.35
N GLN A 96 8.23 -10.12 1.89
CA GLN A 96 9.19 -9.48 2.76
C GLN A 96 8.54 -8.34 3.55
N ALA A 97 7.84 -7.40 2.88
CA ALA A 97 7.22 -6.27 3.55
C ALA A 97 6.15 -6.70 4.55
N ALA A 98 5.30 -7.66 4.19
CA ALA A 98 4.28 -8.17 5.10
C ALA A 98 4.90 -8.98 6.27
N GLY A 99 6.00 -9.69 6.03
CA GLY A 99 6.72 -10.43 7.08
C GLY A 99 7.48 -9.53 8.07
N GLU A 100 7.97 -8.39 7.63
CA GLU A 100 8.66 -7.39 8.46
C GLU A 100 7.69 -6.56 9.33
N PHE A 101 6.44 -6.43 8.91
CA PHE A 101 5.47 -5.53 9.52
C PHE A 101 5.24 -5.74 11.03
N PRO A 102 5.04 -6.96 11.57
CA PRO A 102 4.77 -7.14 12.99
C PRO A 102 5.91 -6.63 13.88
N ALA A 103 7.17 -6.90 13.50
CA ALA A 103 8.34 -6.45 14.27
C ALA A 103 8.52 -4.92 14.17
N ALA A 104 8.34 -4.35 12.98
CA ALA A 104 8.41 -2.90 12.78
C ALA A 104 7.30 -2.18 13.55
N LEU A 105 6.08 -2.71 13.55
CA LEU A 105 4.93 -2.18 14.30
C LEU A 105 5.21 -2.17 15.80
N ALA A 106 5.73 -3.26 16.35
CA ALA A 106 6.05 -3.37 17.77
C ALA A 106 7.08 -2.28 18.18
N GLU A 107 8.17 -2.16 17.44
CA GLU A 107 9.19 -1.13 17.71
C GLU A 107 8.64 0.30 17.58
N LEU A 108 7.77 0.56 16.60
CA LEU A 108 7.15 1.87 16.45
C LEU A 108 6.23 2.22 17.60
N ARG A 109 5.45 1.28 18.13
CA ARG A 109 4.59 1.51 19.30
C ARG A 109 5.40 1.87 20.54
N ASP A 110 6.59 1.31 20.70
CA ASP A 110 7.50 1.64 21.80
C ASP A 110 8.17 3.02 21.61
N ARG A 111 8.45 3.42 20.38
CA ARG A 111 9.20 4.64 20.05
C ARG A 111 8.34 5.88 19.86
N LEU A 112 7.11 5.72 19.36
CA LEU A 112 6.22 6.84 19.01
C LEU A 112 5.35 7.21 20.23
N PRO A 113 5.49 8.41 20.80
CA PRO A 113 4.75 8.81 21.99
C PRO A 113 3.23 8.71 21.77
N GLY A 114 2.54 8.07 22.71
CA GLY A 114 1.07 7.97 22.68
C GLY A 114 0.48 7.11 21.56
N ALA A 115 1.28 6.34 20.80
CA ALA A 115 0.82 5.43 19.73
C ALA A 115 0.15 4.17 20.29
N THR A 116 -0.83 4.33 21.17
CA THR A 116 -1.52 3.24 21.89
C THR A 116 -2.91 2.94 21.36
N GLY A 117 -3.42 3.76 20.44
CA GLY A 117 -4.75 3.65 19.87
C GLY A 117 -4.87 2.55 18.79
N PRO A 118 -6.03 2.51 18.11
CA PRO A 118 -6.31 1.53 17.07
C PRO A 118 -5.33 1.63 15.89
N LEU A 119 -5.18 0.51 15.16
CA LEU A 119 -4.29 0.40 14.01
C LEU A 119 -5.08 0.50 12.71
N GLY A 120 -4.67 1.43 11.84
CA GLY A 120 -5.03 1.45 10.43
C GLY A 120 -3.89 1.02 9.54
N VAL A 121 -4.19 0.41 8.39
CA VAL A 121 -3.18 0.13 7.36
C VAL A 121 -3.58 0.70 6.02
N PHE A 122 -2.60 1.11 5.21
CA PHE A 122 -2.85 1.62 3.86
C PHE A 122 -1.77 1.21 2.88
N GLY A 123 -2.07 1.36 1.58
CA GLY A 123 -1.07 1.14 0.56
C GLY A 123 -1.49 1.66 -0.81
N GLY A 124 -0.50 1.88 -1.69
CA GLY A 124 -0.72 2.22 -3.10
C GLY A 124 -0.09 1.19 -4.02
N SER A 125 -0.78 0.76 -5.08
CA SER A 125 -0.28 -0.17 -6.11
C SER A 125 0.36 -1.44 -5.50
N ALA A 126 1.66 -1.65 -5.64
CA ALA A 126 2.38 -2.74 -4.97
C ALA A 126 2.29 -2.67 -3.44
N GLY A 127 2.27 -1.45 -2.86
CA GLY A 127 2.01 -1.26 -1.44
C GLY A 127 0.59 -1.64 -1.03
N ALA A 128 -0.39 -1.52 -1.94
CA ALA A 128 -1.74 -2.03 -1.70
C ALA A 128 -1.75 -3.56 -1.62
N LEU A 129 -0.98 -4.24 -2.49
CA LEU A 129 -0.81 -5.69 -2.42
C LEU A 129 -0.22 -6.13 -1.08
N VAL A 130 0.76 -5.38 -0.53
CA VAL A 130 1.31 -5.62 0.80
C VAL A 130 0.27 -5.41 1.89
N ALA A 131 -0.49 -4.30 1.85
CA ALA A 131 -1.54 -4.02 2.83
C ALA A 131 -2.62 -5.11 2.86
N LEU A 132 -3.04 -5.61 1.68
CA LEU A 132 -3.98 -6.72 1.56
C LEU A 132 -3.41 -8.03 2.12
N GLU A 133 -2.12 -8.32 1.88
CA GLU A 133 -1.47 -9.51 2.45
C GLU A 133 -1.36 -9.40 3.98
N VAL A 134 -1.06 -8.22 4.53
CA VAL A 134 -1.04 -7.97 5.98
C VAL A 134 -2.43 -8.21 6.60
N LEU A 135 -3.50 -7.75 5.93
CA LEU A 135 -4.86 -8.03 6.38
C LEU A 135 -5.16 -9.55 6.36
N ALA A 136 -4.84 -10.21 5.25
CA ALA A 136 -5.12 -11.63 5.06
C ALA A 136 -4.35 -12.54 6.04
N ARG A 137 -3.14 -12.15 6.43
CA ARG A 137 -2.36 -12.89 7.45
C ARG A 137 -2.96 -12.81 8.84
N GLY A 138 -3.58 -11.68 9.19
CA GLY A 138 -4.17 -11.50 10.51
C GLY A 138 -3.17 -11.48 11.67
N ASP A 139 -1.88 -11.17 11.40
CA ASP A 139 -0.81 -11.15 12.41
C ASP A 139 -0.91 -9.94 13.36
N ALA A 140 -1.78 -8.98 13.05
CA ALA A 140 -2.07 -7.79 13.86
C ALA A 140 -3.56 -7.49 13.84
N GLU A 141 -4.09 -6.94 14.95
CA GLU A 141 -5.46 -6.45 15.01
C GLU A 141 -5.57 -5.12 14.25
N ILE A 142 -6.15 -5.16 13.04
CA ILE A 142 -6.33 -4.01 12.16
C ILE A 142 -7.77 -3.55 12.24
N THR A 143 -7.97 -2.29 12.63
CA THR A 143 -9.30 -1.67 12.78
C THR A 143 -9.89 -1.22 11.45
N ALA A 144 -9.05 -0.75 10.53
CA ALA A 144 -9.47 -0.29 9.20
C ALA A 144 -8.30 -0.32 8.21
N ALA A 145 -8.62 -0.48 6.93
CA ALA A 145 -7.65 -0.41 5.84
C ALA A 145 -8.12 0.49 4.70
N ALA A 146 -7.17 1.06 3.95
CA ALA A 146 -7.44 1.84 2.75
C ALA A 146 -6.37 1.59 1.69
N VAL A 147 -6.75 1.35 0.45
CA VAL A 147 -5.81 1.11 -0.64
C VAL A 147 -6.13 1.96 -1.85
N ALA A 148 -5.10 2.51 -2.51
CA ALA A 148 -5.22 3.34 -3.70
C ALA A 148 -4.53 2.69 -4.91
N SER A 149 -5.13 2.84 -6.09
CA SER A 149 -4.68 2.18 -7.34
C SER A 149 -4.37 0.69 -7.09
N PRO A 150 -5.28 -0.08 -6.48
CA PRO A 150 -4.95 -1.31 -5.78
C PRO A 150 -4.64 -2.46 -6.74
N VAL A 151 -3.47 -3.06 -6.60
CA VAL A 151 -3.19 -4.37 -7.20
C VAL A 151 -3.86 -5.43 -6.33
N VAL A 152 -5.06 -5.87 -6.72
CA VAL A 152 -5.82 -6.91 -6.00
C VAL A 152 -5.71 -8.29 -6.67
N GLN A 153 -5.25 -8.32 -7.92
CA GLN A 153 -4.96 -9.53 -8.69
C GLN A 153 -3.71 -9.32 -9.53
N LEU A 154 -2.76 -10.26 -9.54
CA LEU A 154 -1.54 -10.13 -10.34
C LEU A 154 -1.74 -10.43 -11.81
N ALA A 155 -2.57 -11.39 -12.19
CA ALA A 155 -2.71 -11.81 -13.58
C ALA A 155 -3.17 -10.67 -14.51
N PRO A 156 -4.19 -9.85 -14.18
CA PRO A 156 -4.56 -8.69 -14.99
C PRO A 156 -3.42 -7.66 -15.11
N VAL A 157 -2.67 -7.41 -14.03
CA VAL A 157 -1.55 -6.46 -14.03
C VAL A 157 -0.42 -6.95 -14.94
N ILE A 158 -0.09 -8.24 -14.90
CA ILE A 158 0.90 -8.82 -15.82
C ILE A 158 0.43 -8.66 -17.28
N ALA A 159 -0.84 -8.94 -17.58
CA ALA A 159 -1.39 -8.74 -18.92
C ALA A 159 -1.36 -7.27 -19.37
N ALA A 160 -1.57 -6.31 -18.45
CA ALA A 160 -1.41 -4.88 -18.73
C ALA A 160 0.05 -4.53 -19.06
N ASN A 161 1.00 -5.07 -18.29
CA ASN A 161 2.42 -4.88 -18.53
C ASN A 161 2.87 -5.47 -19.86
N GLU A 162 2.36 -6.65 -20.25
CA GLU A 162 2.60 -7.25 -21.58
C GLU A 162 2.19 -6.27 -22.70
N ARG A 163 1.00 -5.67 -22.58
CA ARG A 163 0.52 -4.68 -23.57
C ARG A 163 1.37 -3.41 -23.57
N ARG A 164 1.72 -2.89 -22.38
CA ARG A 164 2.46 -1.62 -22.20
C ARG A 164 3.89 -1.71 -22.75
N PHE A 165 4.57 -2.83 -22.51
CA PHE A 165 5.98 -3.01 -22.87
C PHE A 165 6.20 -3.85 -24.14
N GLY A 166 5.15 -4.37 -24.76
CA GLY A 166 5.25 -5.19 -25.95
C GLY A 166 5.99 -6.52 -25.72
N VAL A 167 5.87 -7.09 -24.53
CA VAL A 167 6.50 -8.34 -24.11
C VAL A 167 5.45 -9.43 -23.89
N THR A 168 5.87 -10.68 -23.86
CA THR A 168 5.01 -11.79 -23.46
C THR A 168 5.55 -12.43 -22.21
N TYR A 169 4.74 -12.53 -21.16
CA TYR A 169 5.12 -13.17 -19.91
C TYR A 169 4.93 -14.70 -20.00
N SER A 170 5.99 -15.42 -19.72
CA SER A 170 5.96 -16.90 -19.76
C SER A 170 5.50 -17.48 -18.43
N TRP A 171 4.21 -17.69 -18.29
CA TRP A 171 3.63 -18.29 -17.10
C TRP A 171 4.14 -19.71 -16.83
N THR A 172 4.74 -19.90 -15.66
CA THR A 172 5.10 -21.22 -15.11
C THR A 172 4.02 -21.71 -14.14
N GLU A 173 4.05 -22.97 -13.75
CA GLU A 173 3.19 -23.48 -12.67
C GLU A 173 3.41 -22.70 -11.36
N ARG A 174 4.67 -22.40 -11.03
CA ARG A 174 5.04 -21.64 -9.84
C ARG A 174 4.51 -20.19 -9.87
N SER A 175 4.68 -19.48 -10.98
CA SER A 175 4.19 -18.10 -11.08
C SER A 175 2.66 -18.04 -11.09
N ARG A 176 1.97 -19.04 -11.66
CA ARG A 176 0.51 -19.15 -11.55
C ARG A 176 0.06 -19.40 -10.10
N ALA A 177 0.74 -20.26 -9.37
CA ALA A 177 0.45 -20.52 -7.95
C ALA A 177 0.62 -19.26 -7.09
N VAL A 178 1.69 -18.47 -7.34
CA VAL A 178 1.91 -17.18 -6.66
C VAL A 178 0.82 -16.16 -7.04
N ALA A 179 0.48 -16.06 -8.32
CA ALA A 179 -0.59 -15.15 -8.75
C ALA A 179 -1.95 -15.51 -8.13
N ALA A 180 -2.27 -16.80 -8.02
CA ALA A 180 -3.48 -17.27 -7.34
C ALA A 180 -3.45 -16.98 -5.82
N ARG A 181 -2.28 -17.08 -5.19
CA ARG A 181 -2.12 -16.69 -3.77
C ARG A 181 -2.41 -15.20 -3.54
N TYR A 182 -2.10 -14.33 -4.49
CA TYR A 182 -2.35 -12.89 -4.43
C TYR A 182 -3.62 -12.48 -5.21
N ASP A 183 -4.57 -13.39 -5.36
CA ASP A 183 -5.91 -13.08 -5.86
C ASP A 183 -6.85 -12.78 -4.69
N TYR A 184 -6.93 -11.50 -4.31
CA TYR A 184 -7.79 -11.08 -3.20
C TYR A 184 -9.26 -10.97 -3.58
N VAL A 185 -9.60 -11.07 -4.85
CA VAL A 185 -11.01 -11.25 -5.24
C VAL A 185 -11.48 -12.64 -4.83
N ASP A 186 -10.67 -13.67 -5.05
CA ASP A 186 -11.01 -15.04 -4.61
C ASP A 186 -10.82 -15.24 -3.10
N ARG A 187 -9.87 -14.53 -2.49
CA ARG A 187 -9.56 -14.56 -1.06
C ARG A 187 -10.28 -13.47 -0.26
N ALA A 188 -11.34 -12.87 -0.79
CA ALA A 188 -12.04 -11.76 -0.14
C ALA A 188 -12.50 -12.08 1.30
N ALA A 189 -12.86 -13.32 1.60
CA ALA A 189 -13.26 -13.75 2.93
C ALA A 189 -12.16 -13.64 4.01
N GLU A 190 -10.89 -13.54 3.62
CA GLU A 190 -9.76 -13.36 4.53
C GLU A 190 -9.58 -11.87 4.93
N LEU A 191 -10.15 -10.94 4.19
CA LEU A 191 -10.07 -9.50 4.44
C LEU A 191 -11.18 -9.07 5.41
N THR A 192 -11.00 -9.34 6.69
CA THR A 192 -12.04 -9.17 7.70
C THR A 192 -12.18 -7.74 8.24
N ALA A 193 -11.13 -6.92 8.13
CA ALA A 193 -11.20 -5.53 8.54
C ALA A 193 -11.96 -4.67 7.50
N PRO A 194 -12.69 -3.62 7.93
CA PRO A 194 -13.28 -2.65 7.01
C PRO A 194 -12.23 -2.08 6.04
N LEU A 195 -12.50 -2.15 4.75
CA LEU A 195 -11.59 -1.77 3.67
C LEU A 195 -12.19 -0.67 2.80
N LEU A 196 -11.42 0.38 2.52
CA LEU A 196 -11.72 1.36 1.48
C LEU A 196 -10.86 1.06 0.24
N LEU A 197 -11.47 1.06 -0.92
CA LEU A 197 -10.78 1.05 -2.21
C LEU A 197 -10.84 2.45 -2.83
N VAL A 198 -9.72 2.93 -3.38
CA VAL A 198 -9.64 4.18 -4.14
C VAL A 198 -9.01 3.87 -5.50
N ALA A 199 -9.69 4.19 -6.58
CA ALA A 199 -9.20 3.97 -7.94
C ALA A 199 -9.24 5.26 -8.76
N GLY A 200 -8.27 5.43 -9.64
CA GLY A 200 -8.31 6.50 -10.62
C GLY A 200 -9.32 6.22 -11.73
N ALA A 201 -10.07 7.24 -12.16
CA ALA A 201 -10.99 7.12 -13.30
C ALA A 201 -10.23 6.75 -14.58
N ASP A 202 -8.99 7.23 -14.72
CA ASP A 202 -8.13 7.06 -15.89
C ASP A 202 -7.07 5.94 -15.69
N ASP A 203 -7.17 5.15 -14.59
CA ASP A 203 -6.29 4.00 -14.36
C ASP A 203 -6.58 2.85 -15.35
N ASP A 204 -5.61 1.95 -15.53
CA ASP A 204 -5.79 0.78 -16.40
C ASP A 204 -6.94 -0.09 -15.91
N ILE A 205 -7.69 -0.64 -16.88
CA ILE A 205 -8.80 -1.55 -16.60
C ILE A 205 -8.39 -2.78 -15.78
N ALA A 206 -7.12 -3.20 -15.91
CA ALA A 206 -6.52 -4.27 -15.13
C ALA A 206 -6.42 -3.98 -13.61
N VAL A 207 -6.55 -2.72 -13.22
CA VAL A 207 -6.61 -2.29 -11.81
C VAL A 207 -8.06 -2.03 -11.41
N ARG A 208 -8.82 -1.32 -12.26
CA ARG A 208 -10.20 -0.90 -11.96
C ARG A 208 -11.20 -2.05 -11.88
N GLU A 209 -11.19 -2.98 -12.85
CA GLU A 209 -12.13 -4.12 -12.86
C GLU A 209 -11.93 -5.06 -11.65
N PRO A 210 -10.69 -5.49 -11.29
CA PRO A 210 -10.48 -6.28 -10.08
C PRO A 210 -10.85 -5.54 -8.79
N ALA A 211 -10.61 -4.22 -8.71
CA ALA A 211 -11.04 -3.42 -7.56
C ALA A 211 -12.56 -3.40 -7.41
N GLU A 212 -13.29 -3.24 -8.51
CA GLU A 212 -14.75 -3.29 -8.53
C GLU A 212 -15.28 -4.69 -8.18
N ALA A 213 -14.64 -5.75 -8.66
CA ALA A 213 -14.97 -7.12 -8.31
C ALA A 213 -14.78 -7.40 -6.81
N LEU A 214 -13.67 -6.91 -6.23
CA LEU A 214 -13.41 -7.01 -4.79
C LEU A 214 -14.44 -6.20 -3.98
N ARG A 215 -14.75 -4.95 -4.41
CA ARG A 215 -15.80 -4.14 -3.82
C ARG A 215 -17.13 -4.90 -3.76
N ALA A 216 -17.52 -5.51 -4.86
CA ALA A 216 -18.78 -6.23 -4.95
C ALA A 216 -18.84 -7.45 -4.01
N LYS A 217 -17.73 -8.19 -3.88
CA LYS A 217 -17.64 -9.35 -2.97
C LYS A 217 -17.67 -8.95 -1.51
N LEU A 218 -17.00 -7.86 -1.13
CA LEU A 218 -16.93 -7.39 0.26
C LEU A 218 -18.10 -6.51 0.66
N GLY A 219 -18.84 -5.94 -0.27
CA GLY A 219 -19.84 -4.90 0.01
C GLY A 219 -19.21 -3.62 0.59
N THR A 220 -17.95 -3.31 0.21
CA THR A 220 -17.19 -2.21 0.76
C THR A 220 -17.30 -0.93 -0.07
N GLU A 221 -16.70 0.17 0.42
CA GLU A 221 -16.67 1.46 -0.29
C GLU A 221 -15.59 1.44 -1.38
N LEU A 222 -15.92 1.98 -2.56
CA LEU A 222 -14.98 2.31 -3.63
C LEU A 222 -15.16 3.77 -4.01
N VAL A 223 -14.11 4.55 -3.89
CA VAL A 223 -14.04 5.95 -4.35
C VAL A 223 -13.30 6.00 -5.68
N THR A 224 -13.91 6.63 -6.67
CA THR A 224 -13.26 6.92 -7.96
C THR A 224 -12.79 8.36 -7.96
N VAL A 225 -11.52 8.59 -8.27
CA VAL A 225 -10.91 9.92 -8.35
C VAL A 225 -10.80 10.34 -9.80
N ASP A 226 -11.55 11.36 -10.18
CA ASP A 226 -11.57 11.89 -11.55
C ASP A 226 -10.19 12.46 -11.96
N GLY A 227 -9.75 12.15 -13.17
CA GLY A 227 -8.47 12.61 -13.72
C GLY A 227 -7.24 11.99 -13.07
N MET A 228 -7.40 10.98 -12.21
CA MET A 228 -6.31 10.20 -11.65
C MET A 228 -6.07 8.97 -12.52
N ALA A 229 -4.84 8.78 -12.97
CA ALA A 229 -4.35 7.53 -13.57
C ALA A 229 -3.86 6.57 -12.47
N HIS A 230 -2.90 5.69 -12.81
CA HIS A 230 -2.33 4.77 -11.81
C HIS A 230 -1.50 5.49 -10.75
N GLU A 231 -0.75 6.50 -11.18
CA GLU A 231 0.14 7.30 -10.35
C GLU A 231 -0.59 8.53 -9.78
N PHE A 232 -0.19 8.93 -8.57
CA PHE A 232 -0.68 10.15 -7.92
C PHE A 232 0.47 10.91 -7.23
N PRO A 233 1.42 11.49 -8.02
CA PRO A 233 2.55 12.24 -7.48
C PRO A 233 2.13 13.38 -6.54
N PRO A 234 2.97 13.76 -5.57
CA PRO A 234 2.68 14.90 -4.69
C PRO A 234 2.29 16.16 -5.45
N GLY A 235 1.29 16.88 -4.95
CA GLY A 235 0.81 18.12 -5.54
C GLY A 235 -0.16 17.97 -6.73
N THR A 236 -0.52 16.74 -7.10
CA THR A 236 -1.52 16.49 -8.14
C THR A 236 -2.95 16.43 -7.58
N PRO A 237 -3.98 16.68 -8.41
CA PRO A 237 -5.37 16.46 -8.02
C PRO A 237 -5.65 15.01 -7.59
N GLY A 238 -5.00 14.02 -8.21
CA GLY A 238 -5.09 12.61 -7.85
C GLY A 238 -4.61 12.36 -6.42
N ALA A 239 -3.43 12.88 -6.05
CA ALA A 239 -2.91 12.79 -4.67
C ALA A 239 -3.86 13.45 -3.66
N ALA A 240 -4.40 14.62 -3.98
CA ALA A 240 -5.37 15.31 -3.11
C ALA A 240 -6.67 14.49 -2.93
N GLY A 241 -7.13 13.83 -3.99
CA GLY A 241 -8.30 12.95 -3.93
C GLY A 241 -8.06 11.72 -3.04
N VAL A 242 -6.91 11.07 -3.17
CA VAL A 242 -6.50 9.94 -2.32
C VAL A 242 -6.36 10.39 -0.86
N ASP A 243 -5.66 11.52 -0.62
CA ASP A 243 -5.48 12.08 0.74
C ASP A 243 -6.82 12.37 1.42
N THR A 244 -7.76 12.98 0.70
CA THR A 244 -9.10 13.25 1.21
C THR A 244 -9.83 11.95 1.56
N ALA A 245 -9.86 10.98 0.65
CA ALA A 245 -10.55 9.71 0.85
C ALA A 245 -9.98 8.93 2.05
N PHE A 246 -8.66 8.85 2.17
CA PHE A 246 -7.99 8.16 3.28
C PHE A 246 -8.20 8.91 4.61
N SER A 247 -8.08 10.23 4.61
CA SER A 247 -8.28 11.07 5.80
C SER A 247 -9.69 10.90 6.37
N GLU A 248 -10.72 11.00 5.52
CA GLU A 248 -12.11 10.82 5.92
C GLU A 248 -12.39 9.40 6.41
N TRP A 249 -11.86 8.39 5.71
CA TRP A 249 -12.03 6.99 6.09
C TRP A 249 -11.46 6.70 7.47
N PHE A 250 -10.19 7.02 7.70
CA PHE A 250 -9.54 6.78 8.98
C PHE A 250 -10.11 7.64 10.10
N ALA A 251 -10.49 8.89 9.84
CA ALA A 251 -11.15 9.74 10.83
C ALA A 251 -12.48 9.15 11.33
N ARG A 252 -13.22 8.44 10.47
CA ARG A 252 -14.46 7.77 10.86
C ARG A 252 -14.21 6.46 11.63
N ARG A 253 -13.14 5.74 11.33
CA ARG A 253 -12.91 4.36 11.78
C ARG A 253 -11.97 4.23 12.97
N LEU A 254 -11.03 5.17 13.15
CA LEU A 254 -10.00 5.12 14.19
C LEU A 254 -10.30 6.05 15.37
N ARG A 255 -11.56 6.27 15.69
CA ARG A 255 -11.93 7.04 16.88
C ARG A 255 -11.55 6.24 18.12
N ALA A 256 -10.75 6.89 19.01
CA ALA A 256 -10.46 6.39 20.35
C ALA A 256 -11.69 6.44 21.24
#